data_643d3c7b3471f55cb747b1141ec8ab12
#
_entry.id   643d3c7b3471f55cb747b1141ec8ab12
#
_cell.length_a   1.000
_cell.length_b   1.000
_cell.length_c   1.000
_cell.angle_alpha   90.00
_cell.angle_beta   90.00
_cell.angle_gamma   90.00
#
_symmetry.space_group_name_H-M   'P 1'
#
loop_
_entity.id
_entity.type
_entity.pdbx_description
1 polymer ?
#
loop_
_entity_poly.entity_id
_entity_poly.type
_entity_poly.pdbx_seq_one_letter_code
_entity_poly.pdbx_strand_id
1 'polypeptide(L)'
;MKVLVLALTALLPCLAASSDADPDKTLGSPNAPIRIEVFSDFECPACKGLHEQILPLLMKDYIIPGKVFLVSREFPLRMHQYSREAAGYATAAARLGKYQQVADTLFLTQVAWGASGKVWDTVAKVLTPAEAGKVQLLAKDPTVLSEVQRDVDAGIAAGINQTPTMIVTHGTSRFPVAGAVNYNLLRSMLDGLLK
;
A
#
# COMPACT_ATOMS: atom_id res chain seq x y z
N MET A 1 -30.22 52.11 -26.80
CA MET A 1 -30.36 50.87 -26.05
C MET A 1 -28.97 50.19 -25.99
N LYS A 2 -28.27 50.22 -24.84
CA LYS A 2 -26.99 49.55 -24.64
C LYS A 2 -27.26 48.20 -23.95
N VAL A 3 -26.99 47.10 -24.66
CA VAL A 3 -27.11 45.75 -24.10
C VAL A 3 -25.85 45.45 -23.32
N LEU A 4 -25.96 45.28 -22.00
CA LEU A 4 -24.90 44.90 -21.11
C LEU A 4 -24.79 43.35 -21.12
N VAL A 5 -23.76 42.81 -21.75
CA VAL A 5 -23.47 41.37 -21.73
C VAL A 5 -22.71 41.07 -20.43
N LEU A 6 -23.39 40.44 -19.46
CA LEU A 6 -22.76 39.91 -18.26
C LEU A 6 -22.02 38.59 -18.64
N ALA A 7 -20.71 38.62 -18.64
CA ALA A 7 -19.91 37.41 -18.75
C ALA A 7 -19.92 36.66 -17.40
N LEU A 8 -20.64 35.56 -17.34
CA LEU A 8 -20.67 34.64 -16.20
C LEU A 8 -19.42 33.74 -16.25
N THR A 9 -18.37 34.11 -15.51
CA THR A 9 -17.17 33.25 -15.32
C THR A 9 -17.54 32.10 -14.40
N ALA A 10 -17.77 30.92 -14.97
CA ALA A 10 -17.91 29.70 -14.21
C ALA A 10 -16.55 29.30 -13.59
N LEU A 11 -16.40 29.50 -12.27
CA LEU A 11 -15.31 28.83 -11.50
C LEU A 11 -15.60 27.33 -11.50
N LEU A 12 -14.84 26.57 -12.29
CA LEU A 12 -14.78 25.10 -12.10
C LEU A 12 -14.11 24.83 -10.74
N PRO A 13 -14.75 24.08 -9.83
CA PRO A 13 -14.08 23.61 -8.65
C PRO A 13 -12.95 22.67 -9.10
N CYS A 14 -11.71 23.01 -8.74
CA CYS A 14 -10.59 22.10 -8.80
C CYS A 14 -10.91 20.94 -7.84
N LEU A 15 -11.41 19.81 -8.36
CA LEU A 15 -11.48 18.57 -7.59
C LEU A 15 -10.03 18.20 -7.24
N ALA A 16 -9.60 18.57 -6.03
CA ALA A 16 -8.45 17.97 -5.42
C ALA A 16 -8.73 16.45 -5.41
N ALA A 17 -7.95 15.69 -6.17
CA ALA A 17 -7.98 14.24 -6.10
C ALA A 17 -7.68 13.87 -4.65
N SER A 18 -8.72 13.51 -3.89
CA SER A 18 -8.55 12.93 -2.57
C SER A 18 -7.66 11.71 -2.75
N SER A 19 -6.49 11.67 -2.10
CA SER A 19 -5.66 10.48 -2.12
C SER A 19 -6.52 9.36 -1.53
N ASP A 20 -6.87 8.37 -2.33
CA ASP A 20 -7.63 7.18 -1.90
C ASP A 20 -6.79 6.23 -1.02
N ALA A 21 -5.57 6.66 -0.65
CA ALA A 21 -4.65 5.94 0.20
C ALA A 21 -4.87 6.28 1.66
N ASP A 22 -5.01 5.26 2.50
CA ASP A 22 -4.97 5.43 3.96
C ASP A 22 -3.59 5.99 4.36
N PRO A 23 -3.53 7.14 5.06
CA PRO A 23 -2.25 7.76 5.47
C PRO A 23 -1.34 6.81 6.25
N ASP A 24 -1.92 5.92 7.07
CA ASP A 24 -1.17 4.99 7.91
C ASP A 24 -0.55 3.81 7.12
N LYS A 25 -0.95 3.64 5.84
CA LYS A 25 -0.40 2.66 4.89
C LYS A 25 0.59 3.31 3.91
N THR A 26 1.10 4.50 4.23
CA THR A 26 1.98 5.25 3.33
C THR A 26 3.34 5.54 3.95
N LEU A 27 4.34 5.74 3.10
CA LEU A 27 5.69 6.13 3.48
C LEU A 27 6.19 7.28 2.58
N GLY A 28 6.82 8.27 3.18
CA GLY A 28 7.36 9.43 2.46
C GLY A 28 6.38 10.60 2.34
N SER A 29 6.71 11.56 1.48
CA SER A 29 5.91 12.77 1.27
C SER A 29 4.88 12.58 0.16
N PRO A 30 3.59 12.92 0.36
CA PRO A 30 2.59 12.89 -0.71
C PRO A 30 2.90 13.84 -1.87
N ASN A 31 3.82 14.79 -1.67
CA ASN A 31 4.30 15.73 -2.69
C ASN A 31 5.54 15.22 -3.44
N ALA A 32 6.00 13.99 -3.20
CA ALA A 32 7.13 13.42 -3.92
C ALA A 32 6.81 13.29 -5.42
N PRO A 33 7.81 13.50 -6.31
CA PRO A 33 7.59 13.47 -7.75
C PRO A 33 7.19 12.09 -8.29
N ILE A 34 7.57 11.02 -7.58
CA ILE A 34 7.22 9.64 -7.96
C ILE A 34 6.31 9.05 -6.87
N ARG A 35 5.17 8.45 -7.30
CA ARG A 35 4.31 7.62 -6.46
C ARG A 35 4.51 6.15 -6.83
N ILE A 36 4.69 5.29 -5.83
CA ILE A 36 4.73 3.83 -5.99
C ILE A 36 3.60 3.21 -5.17
N GLU A 37 2.67 2.54 -5.84
CA GLU A 37 1.67 1.70 -5.19
C GLU A 37 2.14 0.26 -5.24
N VAL A 38 2.26 -0.39 -4.08
CA VAL A 38 2.73 -1.77 -3.95
C VAL A 38 1.55 -2.66 -3.61
N PHE A 39 1.10 -3.44 -4.57
CA PHE A 39 0.08 -4.47 -4.37
C PHE A 39 0.75 -5.74 -3.86
N SER A 40 0.47 -6.09 -2.63
CA SER A 40 1.20 -7.11 -1.88
C SER A 40 0.27 -8.07 -1.15
N ASP A 41 0.79 -9.27 -0.90
CA ASP A 41 0.12 -10.35 -0.20
C ASP A 41 1.03 -10.89 0.90
N PHE A 42 0.54 -10.94 2.12
CA PHE A 42 1.34 -11.33 3.28
C PHE A 42 1.78 -12.81 3.27
N GLU A 43 1.09 -13.70 2.54
CA GLU A 43 1.52 -15.09 2.36
C GLU A 43 2.45 -15.30 1.15
N CYS A 44 2.59 -14.32 0.26
CA CYS A 44 3.41 -14.44 -0.93
C CYS A 44 4.92 -14.38 -0.60
N PRO A 45 5.74 -15.42 -0.92
CA PRO A 45 7.18 -15.40 -0.63
C PRO A 45 7.93 -14.29 -1.38
N ALA A 46 7.50 -13.95 -2.60
CA ALA A 46 8.11 -12.87 -3.36
C ALA A 46 7.81 -11.49 -2.73
N CYS A 47 6.63 -11.32 -2.10
CA CYS A 47 6.30 -10.12 -1.33
C CYS A 47 7.17 -9.98 -0.07
N LYS A 48 7.42 -11.09 0.63
CA LYS A 48 8.41 -11.12 1.72
C LYS A 48 9.78 -10.66 1.24
N GLY A 49 10.27 -11.19 0.10
CA GLY A 49 11.53 -10.76 -0.50
C GLY A 49 11.58 -9.28 -0.84
N LEU A 50 10.51 -8.73 -1.41
CA LEU A 50 10.38 -7.29 -1.66
C LEU A 50 10.48 -6.48 -0.35
N HIS A 51 9.74 -6.90 0.67
CA HIS A 51 9.68 -6.22 1.96
C HIS A 51 11.03 -6.22 2.69
N GLU A 52 11.70 -7.36 2.73
CA GLU A 52 12.95 -7.52 3.50
C GLU A 52 14.19 -7.00 2.76
N GLN A 53 14.22 -7.08 1.42
CA GLN A 53 15.44 -6.81 0.66
C GLN A 53 15.38 -5.54 -0.16
N ILE A 54 14.22 -5.15 -0.68
CA ILE A 54 14.08 -4.01 -1.60
C ILE A 54 13.56 -2.77 -0.88
N LEU A 55 12.54 -2.93 -0.04
CA LEU A 55 11.92 -1.79 0.65
C LEU A 55 12.91 -0.99 1.52
N PRO A 56 13.85 -1.61 2.29
CA PRO A 56 14.85 -0.85 3.03
C PRO A 56 15.77 0.01 2.12
N LEU A 57 16.10 -0.48 0.93
CA LEU A 57 16.89 0.26 -0.05
C LEU A 57 16.09 1.42 -0.66
N LEU A 58 14.81 1.18 -0.99
CA LEU A 58 13.90 2.26 -1.43
C LEU A 58 13.72 3.33 -0.35
N MET A 59 13.56 2.91 0.91
CA MET A 59 13.48 3.83 2.04
C MET A 59 14.68 4.76 2.09
N LYS A 60 15.89 4.20 2.05
CA LYS A 60 17.15 4.94 2.15
C LYS A 60 17.38 5.88 0.96
N ASP A 61 17.21 5.35 -0.26
CA ASP A 61 17.69 6.03 -1.47
C ASP A 61 16.65 6.97 -2.09
N TYR A 62 15.34 6.78 -1.77
CA TYR A 62 14.26 7.52 -2.44
C TYR A 62 13.17 8.05 -1.51
N ILE A 63 12.70 7.26 -0.53
CA ILE A 63 11.56 7.67 0.31
C ILE A 63 11.98 8.72 1.33
N ILE A 64 13.03 8.45 2.11
CA ILE A 64 13.59 9.41 3.09
C ILE A 64 14.05 10.70 2.40
N PRO A 65 14.73 10.65 1.23
CA PRO A 65 15.09 11.86 0.49
C PRO A 65 13.91 12.60 -0.14
N GLY A 66 12.66 12.14 0.00
CA GLY A 66 11.47 12.80 -0.52
C GLY A 66 11.25 12.66 -2.03
N LYS A 67 11.91 11.70 -2.68
CA LYS A 67 11.79 11.44 -4.11
C LYS A 67 10.65 10.52 -4.47
N VAL A 68 10.25 9.65 -3.53
CA VAL A 68 9.19 8.66 -3.68
C VAL A 68 8.19 8.75 -2.55
N PHE A 69 6.91 8.71 -2.89
CA PHE A 69 5.78 8.44 -2.01
C PHE A 69 5.31 7.01 -2.25
N LEU A 70 5.41 6.16 -1.24
CA LEU A 70 5.02 4.76 -1.32
C LEU A 70 3.66 4.56 -0.64
N VAL A 71 2.80 3.78 -1.29
CA VAL A 71 1.47 3.38 -0.80
C VAL A 71 1.40 1.86 -0.79
N SER A 72 1.12 1.28 0.37
CA SER A 72 0.83 -0.15 0.49
C SER A 72 -0.62 -0.43 0.13
N ARG A 73 -0.84 -1.44 -0.71
CA ARG A 73 -2.15 -1.93 -1.16
C ARG A 73 -2.26 -3.42 -0.84
N GLU A 74 -3.32 -3.81 -0.18
CA GLU A 74 -3.59 -5.20 0.11
C GLU A 74 -4.11 -5.93 -1.13
N PHE A 75 -3.44 -7.01 -1.52
CA PHE A 75 -3.86 -7.82 -2.67
C PHE A 75 -3.79 -9.32 -2.35
N PRO A 76 -4.60 -9.80 -1.38
CA PRO A 76 -4.61 -11.20 -0.97
C PRO A 76 -5.06 -12.10 -2.13
N LEU A 77 -4.17 -13.00 -2.57
CA LEU A 77 -4.44 -13.95 -3.64
C LEU A 77 -5.37 -15.08 -3.16
N ARG A 78 -6.28 -15.53 -4.02
CA ARG A 78 -7.25 -16.58 -3.67
C ARG A 78 -6.62 -17.91 -3.29
N MET A 79 -5.42 -18.18 -3.75
CA MET A 79 -4.68 -19.41 -3.46
C MET A 79 -4.00 -19.38 -2.07
N HIS A 80 -3.91 -18.23 -1.42
CA HIS A 80 -3.31 -18.04 -0.11
C HIS A 80 -4.40 -17.99 0.96
N GLN A 81 -4.45 -19.04 1.79
CA GLN A 81 -5.57 -19.31 2.69
C GLN A 81 -5.77 -18.23 3.76
N TYR A 82 -4.68 -17.70 4.31
CA TYR A 82 -4.71 -16.79 5.45
C TYR A 82 -4.41 -15.34 5.09
N SER A 83 -4.10 -15.08 3.83
CA SER A 83 -3.67 -13.78 3.33
C SER A 83 -4.71 -12.69 3.56
N ARG A 84 -6.01 -12.98 3.35
CA ARG A 84 -7.08 -11.99 3.57
C ARG A 84 -7.26 -11.67 5.05
N GLU A 85 -7.08 -12.63 5.94
CA GLU A 85 -7.10 -12.42 7.39
C GLU A 85 -5.93 -11.52 7.81
N ALA A 86 -4.72 -11.82 7.31
CA ALA A 86 -3.52 -11.02 7.58
C ALA A 86 -3.69 -9.57 7.10
N ALA A 87 -4.22 -9.36 5.88
CA ALA A 87 -4.55 -8.04 5.34
C ALA A 87 -5.56 -7.29 6.21
N GLY A 88 -6.58 -7.98 6.73
CA GLY A 88 -7.57 -7.41 7.64
C GLY A 88 -6.94 -6.92 8.95
N TYR A 89 -6.06 -7.70 9.56
CA TYR A 89 -5.36 -7.28 10.78
C TYR A 89 -4.37 -6.13 10.54
N ALA A 90 -3.62 -6.16 9.43
CA ALA A 90 -2.70 -5.08 9.08
C ALA A 90 -3.45 -3.76 8.83
N THR A 91 -4.55 -3.81 8.07
CA THR A 91 -5.42 -2.64 7.82
C THR A 91 -6.10 -2.14 9.09
N ALA A 92 -6.54 -3.05 9.99
CA ALA A 92 -7.06 -2.66 11.31
C ALA A 92 -5.98 -1.97 12.17
N ALA A 93 -4.75 -2.46 12.13
CA ALA A 93 -3.62 -1.88 12.85
C ALA A 93 -3.24 -0.49 12.31
N ALA A 94 -3.48 -0.21 11.02
CA ALA A 94 -3.30 1.11 10.42
C ALA A 94 -4.12 2.18 11.17
N ARG A 95 -5.35 1.86 11.61
CA ARG A 95 -6.20 2.78 12.40
C ARG A 95 -5.58 3.22 13.75
N LEU A 96 -4.52 2.55 14.17
CA LEU A 96 -3.76 2.84 15.39
C LEU A 96 -2.33 3.31 15.09
N GLY A 97 -1.99 3.60 13.84
CA GLY A 97 -0.63 3.94 13.39
C GLY A 97 0.36 2.79 13.56
N LYS A 98 -0.13 1.52 13.48
CA LYS A 98 0.67 0.30 13.70
C LYS A 98 0.82 -0.57 12.46
N TYR A 99 0.45 -0.05 11.28
CA TYR A 99 0.52 -0.82 10.04
C TYR A 99 1.91 -1.40 9.80
N GLN A 100 2.96 -0.56 9.80
CA GLN A 100 4.32 -1.00 9.50
C GLN A 100 4.81 -2.07 10.49
N GLN A 101 4.58 -1.86 11.78
CA GLN A 101 4.98 -2.81 12.82
C GLN A 101 4.32 -4.19 12.65
N VAL A 102 3.05 -4.21 12.28
CA VAL A 102 2.30 -5.46 12.01
C VAL A 102 2.76 -6.07 10.68
N ALA A 103 2.92 -5.27 9.63
CA ALA A 103 3.39 -5.74 8.32
C ALA A 103 4.79 -6.35 8.40
N ASP A 104 5.74 -5.68 9.08
CA ASP A 104 7.09 -6.20 9.33
C ASP A 104 7.03 -7.58 10.00
N THR A 105 6.22 -7.71 11.04
CA THR A 105 6.08 -8.97 11.79
C THR A 105 5.48 -10.08 10.94
N LEU A 106 4.43 -9.76 10.18
CA LEU A 106 3.78 -10.73 9.27
C LEU A 106 4.77 -11.24 8.22
N PHE A 107 5.55 -10.38 7.59
CA PHE A 107 6.54 -10.81 6.60
C PHE A 107 7.70 -11.55 7.23
N LEU A 108 8.29 -11.06 8.32
CA LEU A 108 9.43 -11.71 8.99
C LEU A 108 9.09 -13.14 9.45
N THR A 109 7.87 -13.36 9.93
CA THR A 109 7.43 -14.66 10.46
C THR A 109 6.51 -15.44 9.52
N GLN A 110 6.42 -15.04 8.24
CA GLN A 110 5.49 -15.55 7.23
C GLN A 110 5.41 -17.07 7.20
N VAL A 111 6.56 -17.76 7.17
CA VAL A 111 6.60 -19.23 7.09
C VAL A 111 5.91 -19.88 8.28
N ALA A 112 6.10 -19.34 9.48
CA ALA A 112 5.56 -19.93 10.71
C ALA A 112 4.03 -19.79 10.80
N TRP A 113 3.49 -18.59 10.55
CA TRP A 113 2.05 -18.39 10.63
C TRP A 113 1.33 -18.90 9.38
N GLY A 114 1.93 -18.83 8.18
CA GLY A 114 1.39 -19.40 6.95
C GLY A 114 1.22 -20.92 7.06
N ALA A 115 2.15 -21.63 7.69
CA ALA A 115 2.03 -23.06 7.92
C ALA A 115 1.01 -23.44 9.00
N SER A 116 0.80 -22.58 10.01
CA SER A 116 -0.01 -22.89 11.20
C SER A 116 -1.40 -22.24 11.20
N GLY A 117 -1.65 -21.25 10.36
CA GLY A 117 -2.85 -20.40 10.40
C GLY A 117 -2.93 -19.44 11.60
N LYS A 118 -1.87 -19.34 12.41
CA LYS A 118 -1.85 -18.53 13.64
C LYS A 118 -1.52 -17.06 13.35
N VAL A 119 -2.29 -16.44 12.45
CA VAL A 119 -2.10 -15.04 12.04
C VAL A 119 -2.28 -14.11 13.25
N TRP A 120 -3.39 -14.27 13.98
CA TRP A 120 -3.67 -13.44 15.15
C TRP A 120 -2.59 -13.54 16.22
N ASP A 121 -2.16 -14.76 16.56
CA ASP A 121 -1.10 -14.97 17.57
C ASP A 121 0.21 -14.25 17.19
N THR A 122 0.44 -14.08 15.89
CA THR A 122 1.59 -13.35 15.36
C THR A 122 1.42 -11.84 15.51
N VAL A 123 0.27 -11.32 15.10
CA VAL A 123 -0.05 -9.87 15.18
C VAL A 123 -0.08 -9.39 16.64
N ALA A 124 -0.69 -10.17 17.53
CA ALA A 124 -0.84 -9.80 18.93
C ALA A 124 0.50 -9.61 19.66
N LYS A 125 1.58 -10.29 19.24
CA LYS A 125 2.91 -10.20 19.88
C LYS A 125 3.54 -8.81 19.83
N VAL A 126 3.16 -8.00 18.85
CA VAL A 126 3.75 -6.67 18.62
C VAL A 126 2.82 -5.54 19.02
N LEU A 127 1.72 -5.86 19.65
CA LEU A 127 0.73 -4.90 20.13
C LEU A 127 0.65 -4.97 21.67
N THR A 128 0.37 -3.84 22.29
CA THR A 128 -0.04 -3.84 23.71
C THR A 128 -1.40 -4.53 23.86
N PRO A 129 -1.76 -5.03 25.05
CA PRO A 129 -3.08 -5.65 25.28
C PRO A 129 -4.26 -4.76 24.85
N ALA A 130 -4.16 -3.44 25.08
CA ALA A 130 -5.20 -2.49 24.69
C ALA A 130 -5.27 -2.30 23.16
N GLU A 131 -4.14 -2.24 22.48
CA GLU A 131 -4.07 -2.17 21.00
C GLU A 131 -4.58 -3.47 20.38
N ALA A 132 -4.16 -4.63 20.92
CA ALA A 132 -4.59 -5.94 20.46
C ALA A 132 -6.13 -6.08 20.51
N GLY A 133 -6.76 -5.70 21.61
CA GLY A 133 -8.22 -5.71 21.73
C GLY A 133 -8.91 -4.83 20.68
N LYS A 134 -8.36 -3.64 20.40
CA LYS A 134 -8.90 -2.74 19.37
C LYS A 134 -8.71 -3.31 17.97
N VAL A 135 -7.51 -3.81 17.62
CA VAL A 135 -7.22 -4.40 16.30
C VAL A 135 -8.15 -5.59 16.04
N GLN A 136 -8.38 -6.43 17.03
CA GLN A 136 -9.26 -7.60 16.89
C GLN A 136 -10.73 -7.23 16.62
N LEU A 137 -11.20 -6.12 17.20
CA LEU A 137 -12.51 -5.57 16.91
C LEU A 137 -12.58 -4.94 15.53
N LEU A 138 -11.60 -4.08 15.21
CA LEU A 138 -11.53 -3.37 13.93
C LEU A 138 -11.37 -4.31 12.73
N ALA A 139 -10.64 -5.42 12.87
CA ALA A 139 -10.50 -6.40 11.80
C ALA A 139 -11.81 -7.04 11.34
N LYS A 140 -12.87 -6.94 12.17
CA LYS A 140 -14.25 -7.39 11.86
C LYS A 140 -15.13 -6.24 11.37
N ASP A 141 -14.65 -5.01 11.43
CA ASP A 141 -15.41 -3.83 11.02
C ASP A 141 -15.62 -3.83 9.51
N PRO A 142 -16.87 -3.64 9.03
CA PRO A 142 -17.15 -3.56 7.59
C PRO A 142 -16.32 -2.51 6.85
N THR A 143 -15.92 -1.42 7.50
CA THR A 143 -15.11 -0.37 6.87
C THR A 143 -13.69 -0.86 6.57
N VAL A 144 -13.08 -1.61 7.48
CA VAL A 144 -11.76 -2.24 7.30
C VAL A 144 -11.81 -3.31 6.21
N LEU A 145 -12.83 -4.18 6.26
CA LEU A 145 -13.01 -5.22 5.23
C LEU A 145 -13.25 -4.61 3.84
N SER A 146 -14.02 -3.52 3.78
CA SER A 146 -14.26 -2.78 2.53
C SER A 146 -13.01 -2.10 2.00
N GLU A 147 -12.10 -1.66 2.88
CA GLU A 147 -10.82 -1.08 2.46
C GLU A 147 -9.92 -2.11 1.80
N VAL A 148 -9.76 -3.29 2.42
CA VAL A 148 -9.04 -4.40 1.79
C VAL A 148 -9.66 -4.75 0.43
N GLN A 149 -11.00 -4.75 0.34
CA GLN A 149 -11.66 -5.05 -0.93
C GLN A 149 -11.43 -3.95 -1.98
N ARG A 150 -11.44 -2.66 -1.59
CA ARG A 150 -11.10 -1.56 -2.52
C ARG A 150 -9.69 -1.68 -3.08
N ASP A 151 -8.70 -2.07 -2.26
CA ASP A 151 -7.34 -2.30 -2.73
C ASP A 151 -7.30 -3.46 -3.75
N VAL A 152 -8.03 -4.56 -3.49
CA VAL A 152 -8.18 -5.68 -4.44
C VAL A 152 -8.83 -5.21 -5.74
N ASP A 153 -9.94 -4.49 -5.66
CA ASP A 153 -10.68 -4.00 -6.83
C ASP A 153 -9.82 -3.03 -7.67
N ALA A 154 -9.06 -2.14 -7.01
CA ALA A 154 -8.12 -1.25 -7.68
C ALA A 154 -7.02 -2.02 -8.42
N GLY A 155 -6.48 -3.09 -7.80
CA GLY A 155 -5.51 -3.96 -8.45
C GLY A 155 -6.08 -4.69 -9.65
N ILE A 156 -7.29 -5.26 -9.53
CA ILE A 156 -8.00 -5.92 -10.65
C ILE A 156 -8.23 -4.92 -11.79
N ALA A 157 -8.72 -3.72 -11.49
CA ALA A 157 -8.94 -2.67 -12.48
C ALA A 157 -7.64 -2.23 -13.17
N ALA A 158 -6.50 -2.33 -12.47
CA ALA A 158 -5.16 -2.08 -13.04
C ALA A 158 -4.56 -3.29 -13.79
N GLY A 159 -5.32 -4.40 -13.93
CA GLY A 159 -4.87 -5.61 -14.63
C GLY A 159 -3.86 -6.45 -13.83
N ILE A 160 -3.77 -6.26 -12.50
CA ILE A 160 -2.88 -7.02 -11.63
C ILE A 160 -3.44 -8.42 -11.39
N ASN A 161 -2.61 -9.43 -11.59
CA ASN A 161 -2.95 -10.83 -11.40
C ASN A 161 -1.92 -11.63 -10.60
N GLN A 162 -0.86 -10.96 -10.12
CA GLN A 162 0.21 -11.56 -9.31
C GLN A 162 0.77 -10.56 -8.30
N THR A 163 1.42 -11.07 -7.26
CA THR A 163 2.10 -10.26 -6.24
C THR A 163 3.57 -10.66 -6.10
N PRO A 164 4.44 -9.71 -5.70
CA PRO A 164 4.16 -8.29 -5.65
C PRO A 164 3.99 -7.67 -7.03
N THR A 165 3.16 -6.62 -7.13
CA THR A 165 3.16 -5.75 -8.31
C THR A 165 3.25 -4.30 -7.83
N MET A 166 4.18 -3.54 -8.39
CA MET A 166 4.30 -2.11 -8.16
C MET A 166 3.74 -1.34 -9.36
N ILE A 167 2.97 -0.29 -9.10
CA ILE A 167 2.62 0.71 -10.10
C ILE A 167 3.44 1.97 -9.79
N VAL A 168 4.45 2.24 -10.61
CA VAL A 168 5.27 3.45 -10.51
C VAL A 168 4.59 4.54 -11.33
N THR A 169 4.25 5.67 -10.71
CA THR A 169 3.60 6.81 -11.36
C THR A 169 4.50 8.03 -11.28
N HIS A 170 4.73 8.69 -12.43
CA HIS A 170 5.42 9.97 -12.53
C HIS A 170 4.66 10.87 -13.50
N GLY A 171 4.16 12.00 -13.02
CA GLY A 171 3.24 12.83 -13.78
C GLY A 171 1.97 12.05 -14.18
N THR A 172 1.69 11.94 -15.48
CA THR A 172 0.57 11.16 -16.03
C THR A 172 0.94 9.74 -16.45
N SER A 173 2.23 9.39 -16.41
CA SER A 173 2.74 8.09 -16.87
C SER A 173 2.70 7.07 -15.74
N ARG A 174 2.27 5.85 -16.07
CA ARG A 174 2.18 4.71 -15.15
C ARG A 174 2.96 3.52 -15.69
N PHE A 175 3.81 2.94 -14.86
CA PHE A 175 4.71 1.85 -15.22
C PHE A 175 4.49 0.67 -14.27
N PRO A 176 3.83 -0.41 -14.72
CA PRO A 176 3.69 -1.62 -13.91
C PRO A 176 5.01 -2.39 -13.86
N VAL A 177 5.41 -2.80 -12.66
CA VAL A 177 6.57 -3.66 -12.39
C VAL A 177 6.06 -4.86 -11.60
N ALA A 178 5.96 -6.02 -12.23
CA ALA A 178 5.33 -7.20 -11.68
C ALA A 178 6.35 -8.27 -11.28
N GLY A 179 6.08 -8.99 -10.18
CA GLY A 179 6.87 -10.11 -9.69
C GLY A 179 8.09 -9.69 -8.87
N ALA A 180 9.06 -10.60 -8.77
CA ALA A 180 10.31 -10.35 -8.05
C ALA A 180 11.11 -9.22 -8.70
N VAL A 181 11.41 -8.20 -7.92
CA VAL A 181 12.04 -6.96 -8.40
C VAL A 181 13.55 -7.03 -8.22
N ASN A 182 14.30 -6.72 -9.26
CA ASN A 182 15.73 -6.45 -9.14
C ASN A 182 15.93 -4.98 -8.78
N TYR A 183 16.59 -4.71 -7.63
CA TYR A 183 16.77 -3.34 -7.14
C TYR A 183 17.53 -2.45 -8.12
N ASN A 184 18.57 -2.96 -8.79
CA ASN A 184 19.36 -2.15 -9.72
C ASN A 184 18.55 -1.70 -10.93
N LEU A 185 17.65 -2.56 -11.43
CA LEU A 185 16.74 -2.19 -12.52
C LEU A 185 15.71 -1.16 -12.05
N LEU A 186 15.12 -1.36 -10.88
CA LEU A 186 14.20 -0.40 -10.29
C LEU A 186 14.88 0.95 -10.06
N ARG A 187 16.08 0.94 -9.49
CA ARG A 187 16.90 2.13 -9.30
C ARG A 187 17.16 2.87 -10.61
N SER A 188 17.60 2.16 -11.66
CA SER A 188 17.87 2.77 -12.97
C SER A 188 16.61 3.42 -13.56
N MET A 189 15.45 2.79 -13.38
CA MET A 189 14.16 3.34 -13.79
C MET A 189 13.81 4.62 -13.01
N LEU A 190 13.90 4.59 -11.68
CA LEU A 190 13.59 5.74 -10.83
C LEU A 190 14.54 6.91 -11.08
N ASP A 191 15.84 6.64 -11.21
CA ASP A 191 16.84 7.66 -11.55
C ASP A 191 16.60 8.27 -12.94
N GLY A 192 16.06 7.49 -13.89
CA GLY A 192 15.66 7.97 -15.21
C GLY A 192 14.44 8.91 -15.16
N LEU A 193 13.47 8.62 -14.29
CA LEU A 193 12.25 9.43 -14.11
C LEU A 193 12.51 10.76 -13.37
N LEU A 194 13.62 10.85 -12.61
CA LEU A 194 13.97 12.02 -11.80
C LEU A 194 14.88 13.04 -12.55
N LYS A 195 15.25 12.75 -13.79
CA LYS A 195 16.04 13.65 -14.66
C LYS A 195 15.17 14.64 -15.39
#